data_2a3a01476e5e3c6616b2d115e9ca8a66
#
_entry.id   2a3a01476e5e3c6616b2d115e9ca8a66
#
_cell.length_a   1.000
_cell.length_b   1.000
_cell.length_c   1.000
_cell.angle_alpha   90.00
_cell.angle_beta   90.00
_cell.angle_gamma   90.00
#
_symmetry.space_group_name_H-M   'P 1'
#
loop_
_entity.id
_entity.type
_entity.pdbx_description
1 polymer ?
#
loop_
_entity_poly.entity_id
_entity_poly.type
_entity_poly.pdbx_seq_one_letter_code
_entity_poly.pdbx_strand_id
1 'polypeptide(L)'
;MAGNGKRVVCIEDEPDIIDLVRLILGRRGFDVVGANGGLEGLELIAREKPDLVLLDLMMPDMDGWEVYQRMKSDEALRDIPVVVVTAKAQSIDKVLGLHIAKVDDYITKPFGPQELLESVEKILGPID
;
A
#
# COMPACT_ATOMS: atom_id res chain seq x y z
N MET A 1 -3.65 -12.69 -18.84
CA MET A 1 -2.47 -11.91 -18.47
C MET A 1 -2.27 -11.94 -16.99
N ALA A 2 -1.04 -12.15 -16.58
CA ALA A 2 -0.73 -12.12 -15.17
C ALA A 2 -1.17 -10.79 -14.58
N GLY A 3 -1.60 -10.80 -13.32
CA GLY A 3 -2.11 -9.61 -12.64
C GLY A 3 -3.42 -9.09 -13.19
N ASN A 4 -3.80 -9.50 -14.39
CA ASN A 4 -5.04 -9.10 -15.06
C ASN A 4 -5.24 -7.59 -15.12
N GLY A 5 -4.13 -6.83 -15.17
CA GLY A 5 -4.21 -5.38 -15.18
C GLY A 5 -4.64 -4.75 -13.88
N LYS A 6 -4.61 -5.50 -12.79
CA LYS A 6 -4.96 -4.94 -11.48
C LYS A 6 -3.94 -3.88 -11.09
N ARG A 7 -4.46 -2.77 -10.55
CA ARG A 7 -3.65 -1.61 -10.24
C ARG A 7 -3.39 -1.49 -8.75
N VAL A 8 -2.13 -1.21 -8.43
CA VAL A 8 -1.68 -1.00 -7.06
C VAL A 8 -1.10 0.41 -6.97
N VAL A 9 -1.59 1.20 -6.02
CA VAL A 9 -0.98 2.50 -5.73
C VAL A 9 -0.03 2.32 -4.55
N CYS A 10 1.22 2.73 -4.73
CA CYS A 10 2.24 2.66 -3.69
C CYS A 10 2.57 4.07 -3.21
N ILE A 11 2.21 4.36 -1.97
CA ILE A 11 2.47 5.67 -1.36
C ILE A 11 3.67 5.55 -0.45
N GLU A 12 4.78 6.16 -0.84
CA GLU A 12 6.08 5.97 -0.20
C GLU A 12 6.98 7.15 -0.54
N ASP A 13 7.62 7.76 0.45
CA ASP A 13 8.47 8.92 0.22
C ASP A 13 9.87 8.55 -0.30
N GLU A 14 10.26 7.29 -0.26
CA GLU A 14 11.55 6.84 -0.78
C GLU A 14 11.38 6.28 -2.19
N PRO A 15 11.91 6.97 -3.23
CA PRO A 15 11.73 6.51 -4.62
C PRO A 15 12.28 5.11 -4.88
N ASP A 16 13.37 4.74 -4.20
CA ASP A 16 13.97 3.41 -4.37
C ASP A 16 13.01 2.30 -3.95
N ILE A 17 12.19 2.56 -2.93
CA ILE A 17 11.21 1.57 -2.48
C ILE A 17 10.08 1.45 -3.49
N ILE A 18 9.65 2.57 -4.06
CA ILE A 18 8.64 2.55 -5.13
C ILE A 18 9.14 1.74 -6.31
N ASP A 19 10.39 1.97 -6.70
CA ASP A 19 10.99 1.24 -7.83
C ASP A 19 11.07 -0.25 -7.54
N LEU A 20 11.42 -0.62 -6.32
CA LEU A 20 11.49 -2.01 -5.91
C LEU A 20 10.11 -2.68 -5.98
N VAL A 21 9.10 -2.01 -5.44
CA VAL A 21 7.73 -2.51 -5.48
C VAL A 21 7.26 -2.68 -6.92
N ARG A 22 7.55 -1.68 -7.76
CA ARG A 22 7.18 -1.72 -9.17
C ARG A 22 7.84 -2.89 -9.89
N LEU A 23 9.11 -3.16 -9.58
CA LEU A 23 9.83 -4.28 -10.17
C LEU A 23 9.23 -5.62 -9.75
N ILE A 24 8.99 -5.79 -8.45
CA ILE A 24 8.49 -7.06 -7.91
C ILE A 24 7.08 -7.34 -8.42
N LEU A 25 6.18 -6.40 -8.27
CA LEU A 25 4.78 -6.60 -8.65
C LEU A 25 4.59 -6.54 -10.16
N GLY A 26 5.37 -5.71 -10.84
CA GLY A 26 5.29 -5.62 -12.30
C GLY A 26 5.61 -6.92 -13.00
N ARG A 27 6.52 -7.70 -12.44
CA ARG A 27 6.87 -9.01 -13.00
C ARG A 27 5.71 -9.99 -12.94
N ARG A 28 4.76 -9.74 -12.04
CA ARG A 28 3.57 -10.57 -11.91
C ARG A 28 2.37 -9.96 -12.64
N GLY A 29 2.60 -8.89 -13.41
CA GLY A 29 1.55 -8.28 -14.22
C GLY A 29 0.70 -7.23 -13.52
N PHE A 30 1.05 -6.84 -12.30
CA PHE A 30 0.36 -5.73 -11.63
C PHE A 30 0.85 -4.41 -12.21
N ASP A 31 -0.08 -3.46 -12.30
CA ASP A 31 0.24 -2.10 -12.73
C ASP A 31 0.44 -1.26 -11.48
N VAL A 32 1.68 -0.86 -11.21
CA VAL A 32 2.02 -0.12 -10.01
C VAL A 32 2.23 1.35 -10.32
N VAL A 33 1.49 2.20 -9.61
CA VAL A 33 1.62 3.66 -9.73
C VAL A 33 2.11 4.19 -8.39
N GLY A 34 3.17 4.99 -8.41
CA GLY A 34 3.78 5.48 -7.19
C GLY A 34 3.44 6.92 -6.88
N ALA A 35 3.32 7.22 -5.59
CA ALA A 35 3.19 8.59 -5.10
C ALA A 35 4.25 8.81 -4.03
N ASN A 36 4.88 9.98 -4.03
CA ASN A 36 6.01 10.28 -3.13
C ASN A 36 5.59 10.87 -1.80
N GLY A 37 4.31 10.99 -1.54
CA GLY A 37 3.82 11.53 -0.28
C GLY A 37 2.32 11.34 -0.14
N GLY A 38 1.80 11.71 1.04
CA GLY A 38 0.41 11.47 1.38
C GLY A 38 -0.59 12.25 0.55
N LEU A 39 -0.31 13.53 0.30
CA LEU A 39 -1.21 14.36 -0.49
C LEU A 39 -1.31 13.88 -1.92
N GLU A 40 -0.15 13.63 -2.55
CA GLU A 40 -0.11 13.09 -3.90
C GLU A 40 -0.79 11.73 -3.93
N GLY A 41 -0.56 10.92 -2.90
CA GLY A 41 -1.16 9.60 -2.80
C GLY A 41 -2.68 9.65 -2.77
N LEU A 42 -3.24 10.56 -1.97
CA LEU A 42 -4.70 10.70 -1.90
C LEU A 42 -5.30 11.12 -3.24
N GLU A 43 -4.64 12.06 -3.93
CA GLU A 43 -5.09 12.47 -5.26
C GLU A 43 -5.04 11.30 -6.24
N LEU A 44 -3.96 10.53 -6.17
CA LEU A 44 -3.76 9.39 -7.05
C LEU A 44 -4.80 8.29 -6.81
N ILE A 45 -5.09 8.00 -5.54
CA ILE A 45 -6.10 7.01 -5.19
C ILE A 45 -7.48 7.42 -5.74
N ALA A 46 -7.81 8.69 -5.58
CA ALA A 46 -9.11 9.20 -6.04
C ALA A 46 -9.23 9.12 -7.56
N ARG A 47 -8.14 9.40 -8.26
CA ARG A 47 -8.13 9.39 -9.73
C ARG A 47 -8.09 7.98 -10.29
N GLU A 48 -7.21 7.14 -9.73
CA GLU A 48 -6.95 5.81 -10.29
C GLU A 48 -7.90 4.74 -9.78
N LYS A 49 -8.45 4.92 -8.60
CA LYS A 49 -9.29 3.93 -7.92
C LYS A 49 -8.68 2.54 -7.99
N PRO A 50 -7.52 2.36 -7.36
CA PRO A 50 -6.76 1.10 -7.48
C PRO A 50 -7.46 -0.07 -6.81
N ASP A 51 -6.95 -1.26 -7.09
CA ASP A 51 -7.43 -2.48 -6.45
C ASP A 51 -6.80 -2.69 -5.09
N LEU A 52 -5.68 -2.01 -4.82
CA LEU A 52 -4.97 -2.12 -3.55
C LEU A 52 -4.08 -0.90 -3.35
N VAL A 53 -3.90 -0.49 -2.10
CA VAL A 53 -2.98 0.58 -1.74
C VAL A 53 -1.91 0.02 -0.81
N LEU A 54 -0.65 0.24 -1.16
CA LEU A 54 0.49 0.00 -0.26
C LEU A 54 0.83 1.36 0.35
N LEU A 55 0.79 1.45 1.66
CA LEU A 55 0.86 2.72 2.36
C LEU A 55 1.97 2.73 3.41
N ASP A 56 2.97 3.58 3.20
CA ASP A 56 4.00 3.83 4.20
C ASP A 56 3.41 4.71 5.30
N LEU A 57 3.66 4.35 6.54
CA LEU A 57 3.17 5.12 7.68
C LEU A 57 4.01 6.33 7.99
N MET A 58 5.30 6.31 7.67
CA MET A 58 6.24 7.34 8.08
C MET A 58 6.68 8.18 6.90
N MET A 59 5.93 9.26 6.63
CA MET A 59 6.24 10.19 5.56
C MET A 59 6.33 11.61 6.12
N PRO A 60 7.20 12.46 5.54
CA PRO A 60 7.38 13.81 6.10
C PRO A 60 6.23 14.77 5.89
N ASP A 61 5.45 14.61 4.80
CA ASP A 61 4.38 15.55 4.49
C ASP A 61 3.07 15.23 5.20
N MET A 62 2.78 13.97 5.37
CA MET A 62 1.52 13.52 5.97
C MET A 62 1.71 12.14 6.56
N ASP A 63 1.25 11.96 7.79
CA ASP A 63 1.27 10.66 8.44
C ASP A 63 0.40 9.68 7.64
N GLY A 64 0.91 8.47 7.43
CA GLY A 64 0.16 7.46 6.68
C GLY A 64 -1.19 7.13 7.31
N TRP A 65 -1.31 7.23 8.64
CA TRP A 65 -2.60 7.00 9.29
C TRP A 65 -3.63 8.05 8.89
N GLU A 66 -3.20 9.27 8.65
CA GLU A 66 -4.10 10.30 8.15
C GLU A 66 -4.59 9.96 6.75
N VAL A 67 -3.71 9.46 5.89
CA VAL A 67 -4.10 8.99 4.56
C VAL A 67 -5.15 7.90 4.70
N TYR A 68 -4.89 6.94 5.57
CA TYR A 68 -5.81 5.82 5.81
C TYR A 68 -7.17 6.32 6.29
N GLN A 69 -7.17 7.23 7.26
CA GLN A 69 -8.42 7.77 7.80
C GLN A 69 -9.23 8.51 6.74
N ARG A 70 -8.57 9.29 5.90
CA ARG A 70 -9.24 10.00 4.82
C ARG A 70 -9.86 9.04 3.81
N MET A 71 -9.16 7.94 3.49
CA MET A 71 -9.71 6.90 2.63
C MET A 71 -10.97 6.29 3.23
N LYS A 72 -10.91 5.96 4.52
CA LYS A 72 -12.02 5.29 5.18
C LYS A 72 -13.22 6.22 5.39
N SER A 73 -12.99 7.52 5.37
CA SER A 73 -14.07 8.52 5.48
C SER A 73 -14.74 8.83 4.15
N ASP A 74 -14.17 8.38 3.03
CA ASP A 74 -14.68 8.64 1.69
C ASP A 74 -15.38 7.40 1.17
N GLU A 75 -16.67 7.52 0.89
CA GLU A 75 -17.47 6.39 0.43
C GLU A 75 -16.92 5.74 -0.84
N ALA A 76 -16.29 6.53 -1.71
CA ALA A 76 -15.74 6.02 -2.95
C ALA A 76 -14.43 5.24 -2.74
N LEU A 77 -13.76 5.43 -1.61
CA LEU A 77 -12.42 4.88 -1.38
C LEU A 77 -12.34 3.87 -0.24
N ARG A 78 -13.33 3.87 0.66
CA ARG A 78 -13.21 3.10 1.91
C ARG A 78 -13.14 1.59 1.73
N ASP A 79 -13.59 1.08 0.61
CA ASP A 79 -13.57 -0.37 0.37
C ASP A 79 -12.27 -0.84 -0.31
N ILE A 80 -11.39 0.09 -0.68
CA ILE A 80 -10.11 -0.27 -1.28
C ILE A 80 -9.21 -0.86 -0.20
N PRO A 81 -8.69 -2.08 -0.39
CA PRO A 81 -7.82 -2.69 0.62
C PRO A 81 -6.50 -1.94 0.77
N VAL A 82 -6.01 -1.91 2.01
CA VAL A 82 -4.78 -1.20 2.35
C VAL A 82 -3.82 -2.16 3.05
N VAL A 83 -2.59 -2.23 2.53
CA VAL A 83 -1.48 -2.91 3.17
C VAL A 83 -0.53 -1.84 3.69
N VAL A 84 -0.30 -1.85 5.00
CA VAL A 84 0.59 -0.88 5.63
C VAL A 84 2.03 -1.36 5.52
N VAL A 85 2.93 -0.47 5.14
CA VAL A 85 4.37 -0.76 5.08
C VAL A 85 5.08 0.18 6.04
N THR A 86 5.89 -0.35 6.95
CA THR A 86 6.54 0.49 7.94
C THR A 86 7.93 -0.04 8.31
N ALA A 87 8.80 0.88 8.72
CA ALA A 87 10.20 0.58 8.98
C ALA A 87 10.45 -0.15 10.30
N LYS A 88 9.54 -0.03 11.27
CA LYS A 88 9.79 -0.58 12.60
C LYS A 88 8.61 -1.32 13.18
N ALA A 89 8.84 -2.58 13.52
CA ALA A 89 7.80 -3.41 14.14
C ALA A 89 7.26 -2.80 15.43
N GLN A 90 8.11 -2.15 16.22
CA GLN A 90 7.68 -1.51 17.46
C GLN A 90 6.68 -0.41 17.25
N SER A 91 6.88 0.39 16.21
CA SER A 91 5.94 1.45 15.87
C SER A 91 4.61 0.86 15.42
N ILE A 92 4.66 -0.25 14.69
CA ILE A 92 3.47 -0.97 14.26
C ILE A 92 2.67 -1.46 15.46
N ASP A 93 3.33 -2.15 16.38
CA ASP A 93 2.65 -2.73 17.55
C ASP A 93 1.87 -1.67 18.31
N LYS A 94 2.48 -0.51 18.49
CA LYS A 94 1.87 0.57 19.23
C LYS A 94 0.67 1.16 18.51
N VAL A 95 0.80 1.36 17.20
CA VAL A 95 -0.23 2.01 16.40
C VAL A 95 -1.32 1.02 15.99
N LEU A 96 -0.94 -0.20 15.64
CA LEU A 96 -1.89 -1.25 15.29
C LEU A 96 -2.76 -1.67 16.46
N GLY A 97 -2.29 -1.47 17.70
CA GLY A 97 -3.13 -1.69 18.86
C GLY A 97 -4.42 -0.89 18.78
N LEU A 98 -4.41 0.22 18.05
CA LEU A 98 -5.57 1.08 17.87
C LEU A 98 -6.32 0.81 16.56
N HIS A 99 -5.65 0.21 15.56
CA HIS A 99 -6.19 0.13 14.20
C HIS A 99 -6.12 -1.26 13.58
N ILE A 100 -5.61 -2.25 14.30
CA ILE A 100 -5.26 -3.55 13.74
C ILE A 100 -6.40 -4.25 12.99
N ALA A 101 -7.61 -4.06 13.47
CA ALA A 101 -8.77 -4.72 12.88
C ALA A 101 -9.21 -4.07 11.56
N LYS A 102 -8.62 -2.94 11.19
CA LYS A 102 -9.09 -2.14 10.06
C LYS A 102 -8.19 -2.20 8.83
N VAL A 103 -6.91 -2.53 9.00
CA VAL A 103 -6.03 -2.68 7.84
C VAL A 103 -6.06 -4.12 7.37
N ASP A 104 -5.84 -4.32 6.09
CA ASP A 104 -5.95 -5.66 5.49
C ASP A 104 -4.71 -6.50 5.73
N ASP A 105 -3.55 -5.87 5.80
CA ASP A 105 -2.30 -6.54 6.14
C ASP A 105 -1.24 -5.50 6.45
N TYR A 106 -0.10 -5.94 6.94
CA TYR A 106 1.04 -5.04 7.13
C TYR A 106 2.34 -5.78 6.82
N ILE A 107 3.35 -5.00 6.39
CA ILE A 107 4.67 -5.50 6.04
C ILE A 107 5.70 -4.60 6.71
N THR A 108 6.75 -5.19 7.31
CA THR A 108 7.83 -4.41 7.90
C THR A 108 9.00 -4.29 6.94
N LYS A 109 9.64 -3.13 6.93
CA LYS A 109 10.87 -2.90 6.16
C LYS A 109 12.08 -3.36 6.97
N PRO A 110 13.09 -3.92 6.35
CA PRO A 110 13.14 -4.28 4.94
C PRO A 110 12.31 -5.53 4.66
N PHE A 111 11.68 -5.56 3.50
CA PHE A 111 10.91 -6.74 3.08
C PHE A 111 11.54 -7.37 1.86
N GLY A 112 11.35 -8.67 1.71
CA GLY A 112 11.80 -9.37 0.51
C GLY A 112 10.68 -9.46 -0.51
N PRO A 113 11.00 -9.88 -1.75
CA PRO A 113 9.98 -10.05 -2.79
C PRO A 113 8.87 -11.00 -2.38
N GLN A 114 9.23 -12.08 -1.70
CA GLN A 114 8.27 -13.11 -1.30
C GLN A 114 7.22 -12.55 -0.34
N GLU A 115 7.65 -11.77 0.65
CA GLU A 115 6.75 -11.19 1.63
C GLU A 115 5.75 -10.24 0.97
N LEU A 116 6.23 -9.42 0.05
CA LEU A 116 5.39 -8.47 -0.66
C LEU A 116 4.37 -9.21 -1.54
N LEU A 117 4.83 -10.19 -2.31
CA LEU A 117 3.96 -10.97 -3.18
C LEU A 117 2.89 -11.71 -2.40
N GLU A 118 3.27 -12.33 -1.28
CA GLU A 118 2.31 -13.06 -0.46
C GLU A 118 1.22 -12.16 0.08
N SER A 119 1.58 -10.97 0.52
CA SER A 119 0.60 -10.03 1.04
C SER A 119 -0.37 -9.57 -0.03
N VAL A 120 0.14 -9.21 -1.19
CA VAL A 120 -0.69 -8.73 -2.30
C VAL A 120 -1.59 -9.86 -2.82
N GLU A 121 -1.05 -11.06 -3.01
CA GLU A 121 -1.82 -12.18 -3.52
C GLU A 121 -2.88 -12.67 -2.54
N LYS A 122 -2.61 -12.53 -1.25
CA LYS A 122 -3.58 -12.88 -0.21
C LYS A 122 -4.86 -12.03 -0.36
N ILE A 123 -4.70 -10.79 -0.77
CA ILE A 123 -5.81 -9.85 -0.88
C ILE A 123 -6.44 -9.85 -2.26
N LEU A 124 -5.62 -9.83 -3.31
CA LEU A 124 -6.08 -9.73 -4.69
C LEU A 124 -6.26 -11.08 -5.38
N GLY A 125 -5.82 -12.16 -4.73
CA GLY A 125 -5.89 -13.49 -5.28
C GLY A 125 -4.63 -13.88 -6.04
N PRO A 126 -4.44 -15.17 -6.29
CA PRO A 126 -3.25 -15.65 -6.98
C PRO A 126 -3.22 -15.18 -8.42
N ILE A 127 -2.01 -15.02 -8.93
CA ILE A 127 -1.77 -14.56 -10.29
C ILE A 127 -1.25 -15.71 -11.11
N ASP A 128 -1.89 -15.95 -12.22
CA ASP A 128 -1.45 -17.00 -13.14
C ASP A 128 -0.33 -16.54 -14.04
#